data_bee9aa7fb26927ff4dd1e764bbaf053f
#
_entry.id   bee9aa7fb26927ff4dd1e764bbaf053f
#
_cell.length_a   1.000
_cell.length_b   1.000
_cell.length_c   1.000
_cell.angle_alpha   90.00
_cell.angle_beta   90.00
_cell.angle_gamma   90.00
#
_symmetry.space_group_name_H-M   'P 1'
#
loop_
_entity.id
_entity.type
_entity.pdbx_description
1 polymer ?
#
loop_
_entity_poly.entity_id
_entity_poly.type
_entity_poly.pdbx_seq_one_letter_code
_entity_poly.pdbx_strand_id
1 'polypeptide(L)' 'MNMLELRKQIDAIIEEGNTIVDWNERLEYVSVEHVLSGEEFYFQGEEYDMLYADYLNSGISDEFYFDEYLYLVSQNW' A
#
# COMPACT_ATOMS: atom_id res chain seq x y z
N MET A 1 -8.34 3.20 -13.30
CA MET A 1 -8.38 2.50 -11.99
C MET A 1 -8.94 3.42 -10.92
N ASN A 2 -9.82 2.93 -10.09
CA ASN A 2 -10.35 3.72 -8.99
C ASN A 2 -9.77 3.22 -7.64
N MET A 3 -10.03 3.97 -6.59
CA MET A 3 -9.46 3.66 -5.27
C MET A 3 -9.94 2.33 -4.72
N LEU A 4 -11.18 1.96 -4.97
CA LEU A 4 -11.74 0.67 -4.54
C LEU A 4 -11.02 -0.52 -5.18
N GLU A 5 -10.75 -0.43 -6.47
CA GLU A 5 -10.00 -1.48 -7.19
C GLU A 5 -8.58 -1.60 -6.68
N LEU A 6 -7.95 -0.46 -6.42
CA LEU A 6 -6.58 -0.42 -5.91
C LEU A 6 -6.49 -1.04 -4.51
N ARG A 7 -7.45 -0.74 -3.64
CA ARG A 7 -7.52 -1.34 -2.30
C ARG A 7 -7.70 -2.86 -2.38
N LYS A 8 -8.57 -3.33 -3.26
CA LYS A 8 -8.79 -4.77 -3.44
C LYS A 8 -7.52 -5.48 -3.92
N GLN A 9 -6.77 -4.82 -4.80
CA GLN A 9 -5.50 -5.36 -5.30
C GLN A 9 -4.49 -5.50 -4.16
N ILE A 10 -4.35 -4.47 -3.33
CA ILE A 10 -3.45 -4.48 -2.18
C ILE A 10 -3.89 -5.53 -1.15
N ASP A 11 -5.18 -5.60 -0.88
CA ASP A 11 -5.74 -6.58 0.04
C ASP A 11 -5.42 -8.01 -0.40
N ALA A 12 -5.59 -8.31 -1.69
CA ALA A 12 -5.27 -9.62 -2.23
C ALA A 12 -3.78 -9.97 -2.06
N ILE A 13 -2.90 -9.00 -2.26
CA ILE A 13 -1.45 -9.20 -2.10
C ILE A 13 -1.10 -9.48 -0.65
N ILE A 14 -1.63 -8.68 0.27
CA ILE A 14 -1.32 -8.78 1.70
C ILE A 14 -1.95 -10.01 2.32
N GLU A 15 -3.14 -10.41 1.86
CA GLU A 15 -3.85 -11.57 2.38
C GLU A 15 -3.10 -12.88 2.18
N GLU A 16 -2.23 -12.97 1.17
CA GLU A 16 -1.40 -14.15 0.97
C GLU A 16 -0.38 -14.36 2.08
N GLY A 17 -0.17 -13.34 2.92
CA GLY A 17 0.67 -13.43 4.12
C GLY A 17 2.16 -13.25 3.84
N ASN A 18 2.94 -13.06 4.90
CA ASN A 18 4.40 -12.91 4.84
C ASN A 18 4.85 -11.86 3.82
N THR A 19 4.39 -10.62 4.01
CA THR A 19 4.75 -9.50 3.15
C THR A 19 5.66 -8.51 3.87
N ILE A 20 6.51 -7.85 3.08
CA ILE A 20 7.31 -6.70 3.53
C ILE A 20 6.89 -5.52 2.68
N VAL A 21 6.50 -4.43 3.33
CA VAL A 21 6.16 -3.18 2.66
C VAL A 21 7.34 -2.21 2.79
N ASP A 22 7.76 -1.66 1.66
CA ASP A 22 8.87 -0.71 1.60
C ASP A 22 8.39 0.58 0.94
N TRP A 23 8.53 1.69 1.67
CA TRP A 23 8.12 3.01 1.19
C TRP A 23 9.35 3.85 0.88
N ASN A 24 9.45 4.30 -0.38
CA ASN A 24 10.47 5.24 -0.79
C ASN A 24 9.82 6.59 -1.10
N GLU A 25 9.85 7.48 -0.10
CA GLU A 25 9.23 8.79 -0.21
C GLU A 25 9.88 9.65 -1.29
N ARG A 26 11.18 9.56 -1.42
CA ARG A 26 11.94 10.37 -2.35
C ARG A 26 11.65 10.02 -3.82
N LEU A 27 11.57 8.73 -4.12
CA LEU A 27 11.29 8.25 -5.47
C LEU A 27 9.80 8.05 -5.73
N GLU A 28 8.97 8.30 -4.72
CA GLU A 28 7.51 8.25 -4.81
C GLU A 28 7.00 6.88 -5.27
N TYR A 29 7.43 5.83 -4.57
CA TYR A 29 6.87 4.51 -4.77
C TYR A 29 6.72 3.78 -3.45
N VAL A 30 5.85 2.79 -3.43
CA VAL A 30 5.76 1.83 -2.35
C VAL A 30 5.73 0.44 -2.98
N SER A 31 6.42 -0.50 -2.37
CA SER A 31 6.45 -1.88 -2.85
C SER A 31 5.99 -2.83 -1.77
N VAL A 32 5.39 -3.93 -2.20
CA VAL A 32 4.99 -5.04 -1.33
C VAL A 32 5.65 -6.30 -1.86
N GLU A 33 6.43 -6.96 -1.04
CA GLU A 33 7.13 -8.18 -1.42
C GLU A 33 6.54 -9.39 -0.69
N HIS A 34 6.28 -10.46 -1.41
CA HIS A 34 5.97 -11.76 -0.82
C HIS A 34 7.28 -12.45 -0.46
N VAL A 35 7.57 -12.57 0.82
CA VAL A 35 8.86 -13.07 1.31
C VAL A 35 9.17 -14.48 0.79
N LEU A 36 8.17 -15.35 0.79
CA LEU A 36 8.38 -16.77 0.42
C LEU A 36 8.65 -16.97 -1.07
N SER A 37 7.97 -16.22 -1.94
CA SER A 37 8.13 -16.35 -3.39
C SER A 37 9.15 -15.38 -3.97
N GLY A 38 9.43 -14.29 -3.26
CA GLY A 38 10.26 -13.20 -3.75
C GLY A 38 9.56 -12.29 -4.74
N GLU A 39 8.26 -12.49 -4.96
CA GLU A 39 7.50 -11.66 -5.89
C GLU A 39 7.29 -10.27 -5.31
N GLU A 40 7.56 -9.22 -6.10
CA GLU A 40 7.42 -7.83 -5.69
C GLU A 40 6.37 -7.11 -6.52
N PHE A 41 5.58 -6.28 -5.84
CA PHE A 41 4.55 -5.45 -6.47
C PHE A 41 4.87 -3.99 -6.17
N TYR A 42 4.97 -3.18 -7.22
CA TYR A 42 5.30 -1.76 -7.09
C TYR A 42 4.07 -0.90 -7.37
N PHE A 43 3.86 0.09 -6.53
CA PHE A 43 2.82 1.10 -6.71
C PHE A 43 3.51 2.45 -6.85
N GLN A 44 3.44 3.01 -8.05
CA GLN A 44 4.12 4.26 -8.39
C GLN A 44 3.24 5.06 -9.36
N GLY A 45 3.64 6.30 -9.66
CA GLY A 45 2.87 7.16 -10.54
C GLY A 45 1.49 7.46 -10.00
N GLU A 46 0.47 7.28 -10.82
CA GLU A 46 -0.91 7.57 -10.45
C GLU A 46 -1.39 6.72 -9.26
N GLU A 47 -0.99 5.47 -9.21
CA GLU A 47 -1.36 4.58 -8.12
C GLU A 47 -0.78 5.06 -6.78
N TYR A 48 0.48 5.47 -6.79
CA TYR A 48 1.12 6.04 -5.61
C TYR A 48 0.40 7.32 -5.17
N ASP A 49 0.10 8.19 -6.11
CA ASP A 49 -0.57 9.46 -5.81
C ASP A 49 -1.95 9.22 -5.19
N MET A 50 -2.69 8.25 -5.68
CA MET A 50 -4.01 7.89 -5.14
C MET A 50 -3.90 7.35 -3.72
N LEU A 51 -2.94 6.46 -3.48
CA LEU A 51 -2.73 5.88 -2.15
C LEU A 51 -2.28 6.94 -1.16
N TYR A 52 -1.36 7.81 -1.56
CA TYR A 52 -0.86 8.85 -0.68
C TYR A 52 -1.94 9.87 -0.33
N ALA A 53 -2.77 10.24 -1.30
CA ALA A 53 -3.90 11.12 -1.05
C ALA A 53 -4.91 10.51 -0.07
N ASP A 54 -5.23 9.23 -0.23
CA ASP A 54 -6.12 8.52 0.68
C ASP A 54 -5.53 8.45 2.09
N TYR A 55 -4.24 8.20 2.19
CA TYR A 55 -3.50 8.18 3.45
C TYR A 55 -3.60 9.52 4.19
N LEU A 56 -3.39 10.63 3.48
CA LEU A 56 -3.49 11.96 4.07
C LEU A 56 -4.93 12.35 4.43
N ASN A 57 -5.88 12.02 3.58
CA ASN A 57 -7.27 12.44 3.75
C ASN A 57 -8.04 11.62 4.78
N SER A 58 -7.59 10.41 5.07
CA SER A 58 -8.25 9.54 6.05
C SER A 58 -7.90 9.85 7.50
N GLY A 59 -6.89 10.68 7.73
CA GLY A 59 -6.39 10.97 9.07
C GLY A 59 -5.41 9.93 9.61
N ILE A 60 -5.17 8.86 8.88
CA ILE A 60 -4.24 7.80 9.29
C ILE A 60 -2.82 8.35 9.42
N SER A 61 -2.48 9.37 8.61
CA SER A 61 -1.14 9.98 8.64
C SER A 61 -0.79 10.64 9.97
N ASP A 62 -1.78 10.92 10.82
CA ASP A 62 -1.55 11.51 12.13
C ASP A 62 -0.96 10.50 13.13
N GLU A 63 -1.15 9.21 12.89
CA GLU A 63 -0.74 8.14 13.81
C GLU A 63 0.19 7.10 13.21
N PHE A 64 0.15 6.91 11.90
CA PHE A 64 0.87 5.81 11.23
C PHE A 64 1.65 6.31 10.03
N TYR A 65 2.77 5.64 9.75
CA TYR A 65 3.53 5.87 8.54
C TYR A 65 2.83 5.22 7.33
N PHE A 66 3.22 5.64 6.14
CA PHE A 66 2.58 5.20 4.90
C PHE A 66 2.73 3.70 4.65
N ASP A 67 3.85 3.11 5.02
CA ASP A 67 4.05 1.66 4.91
C ASP A 67 3.07 0.89 5.80
N GLU A 68 2.78 1.41 6.99
CA GLU A 68 1.78 0.83 7.89
C GLU A 68 0.36 1.01 7.36
N TYR A 69 0.10 2.10 6.65
CA TYR A 69 -1.20 2.40 6.07
C TYR A 69 -1.67 1.28 5.14
N LEU A 70 -0.79 0.68 4.36
CA LEU A 70 -1.17 -0.38 3.43
C LEU A 70 -1.77 -1.59 4.14
N TYR A 71 -1.25 -1.94 5.32
CA TYR A 71 -1.81 -3.02 6.12
C TYR A 71 -3.17 -2.62 6.70
N LEU A 72 -3.32 -1.37 7.12
CA LEU A 72 -4.56 -0.89 7.71
C LEU A 72 -5.67 -0.81 6.68
N VAL A 73 -5.36 -0.38 5.48
CA VAL A 73 -6.36 -0.23 4.41
C VAL A 73 -6.89 -1.59 3.97
N SER A 74 -6.09 -2.64 4.04
CA SER A 74 -6.53 -3.98 3.69
C SER A 74 -7.48 -4.59 4.71
N GLN A 75 -7.48 -4.09 5.94
CA GLN A 75 -8.30 -4.61 7.03
C GLN A 75 -9.65 -3.90 7.19
N ASN A 76 -9.82 -2.76 6.54
CA ASN A 76 -10.99 -1.88 6.73
C ASN A 76 -12.02 -1.97 5.60
N TRP A 77 -12.19 -3.14 5.08
CA TRP A 77 -13.23 -3.40 4.05
C TRP A 77 -14.62 -3.62 4.67
#